data_44bf3faa9cdbece04e9ebbb75dcb9ed3
#
_entry.id   44bf3faa9cdbece04e9ebbb75dcb9ed3
#
_cell.length_a   1.000
_cell.length_b   1.000
_cell.length_c   1.000
_cell.angle_alpha   90.00
_cell.angle_beta   90.00
_cell.angle_gamma   90.00
#
_symmetry.space_group_name_H-M   'P 1'
#
loop_
_entity.id
_entity.type
_entity.pdbx_description
1 polymer ?
#
loop_
_entity_poly.entity_id
_entity_poly.type
_entity_poly.pdbx_seq_one_letter_code
_entity_poly.pdbx_strand_id
1 'polypeptide(L)'
;MKPLHRLVPLFLAATIFACTEYTPVETYTEADDPIALTPEDEAAWAAVSKRLNVAWGDANCRYSRSLVPQVEGAKALKITLWRGEKGQAQALVWTPKGLDGVECKISDFKSGSATMPASIAKSFFVRYTLADQFLPTHQKEVLMADMLDDIERFDIAAQTTRPVWVTLDIPEEAEPGTYTSTLTISHNGWGKAKLLIEVEVVSHLLPSAKEWSYHLDLWQHPTAVARINGLELWSDEHFEEAKRQMKMLAEAGQKVITTNLNKDPWNHQCYDGYEDMIKWTQHKDGSWSYDYTIFDRWVEMMLSIGINKMINCYSMVPWNCELHYMDEAKGEMVTVKAEPNTPIFEKIWEPFLKDFKSHLQEKGWLEITNIAMDERSPEQMDAAVRLLERCAPEMGFALADNHNSYKKYTSMRDVCAALRRQRVDHEDIIMRRKQNQTTTFYVCCSPHYPNTFTWSQPYEAEMLGWLNVAYDYDGMLRWAYNSWPENPMLDSRFGNWPAGDTYLTYPGCHSSIRFERLIDGIEVAEKVRRLRAAGVDTQEIEALLEKIRTTNFLDHKQPWLEIINQANEALNAASRK
;
A
#
# COMPACT_ATOMS: atom_id res chain seq x y z
N MET A 1 46.94 -65.33 -11.77
CA MET A 1 46.92 -64.09 -10.99
C MET A 1 45.94 -63.13 -11.66
N LYS A 2 44.78 -62.86 -11.07
CA LYS A 2 43.76 -61.94 -11.56
C LYS A 2 43.98 -60.58 -10.91
N PRO A 3 43.82 -59.44 -11.63
CA PRO A 3 43.87 -58.11 -11.01
C PRO A 3 42.53 -57.75 -10.38
N LEU A 4 42.62 -57.26 -9.16
CA LEU A 4 41.52 -56.69 -8.39
C LEU A 4 41.10 -55.32 -8.99
N HIS A 5 39.86 -55.18 -9.43
CA HIS A 5 39.27 -53.91 -9.70
C HIS A 5 38.81 -53.24 -8.39
N ARG A 6 39.43 -52.09 -8.07
CA ARG A 6 38.98 -51.19 -7.01
C ARG A 6 37.78 -50.38 -7.54
N LEU A 7 36.59 -50.61 -6.98
CA LEU A 7 35.44 -49.71 -7.09
C LEU A 7 35.66 -48.49 -6.20
N VAL A 8 35.69 -47.32 -6.82
CA VAL A 8 35.62 -46.03 -6.14
C VAL A 8 34.14 -45.66 -6.00
N PRO A 9 33.64 -45.43 -4.78
CA PRO A 9 32.25 -44.94 -4.65
C PRO A 9 32.20 -43.48 -5.02
N LEU A 10 31.40 -43.15 -6.05
CA LEU A 10 31.00 -41.80 -6.40
C LEU A 10 30.04 -41.30 -5.32
N PHE A 11 30.53 -40.48 -4.41
CA PHE A 11 29.64 -39.70 -3.53
C PHE A 11 28.97 -38.60 -4.37
N LEU A 12 27.71 -38.80 -4.72
CA LEU A 12 26.83 -37.75 -5.21
C LEU A 12 26.50 -36.87 -4.00
N ALA A 13 27.17 -35.71 -3.90
CA ALA A 13 26.77 -34.66 -2.98
C ALA A 13 25.45 -34.07 -3.52
N ALA A 14 24.34 -34.53 -2.99
CA ALA A 14 23.08 -33.84 -3.12
C ALA A 14 23.19 -32.55 -2.31
N THR A 15 23.43 -31.43 -2.97
CA THR A 15 23.21 -30.11 -2.41
C THR A 15 21.71 -29.97 -2.18
N ILE A 16 21.29 -30.24 -0.97
CA ILE A 16 19.98 -29.86 -0.47
C ILE A 16 20.06 -28.33 -0.36
N PHE A 17 19.49 -27.63 -1.36
CA PHE A 17 19.04 -26.26 -1.14
C PHE A 17 17.96 -26.39 -0.06
N ALA A 18 18.32 -26.12 1.18
CA ALA A 18 17.36 -25.79 2.19
C ALA A 18 16.75 -24.44 1.74
N CYS A 19 15.63 -24.48 1.01
CA CYS A 19 14.66 -23.44 1.13
C CYS A 19 14.42 -23.34 2.63
N THR A 20 14.89 -22.30 3.28
CA THR A 20 14.34 -21.90 4.57
C THR A 20 12.88 -21.65 4.28
N GLU A 21 12.05 -22.66 4.54
CA GLU A 21 10.60 -22.46 4.59
C GLU A 21 10.42 -21.30 5.57
N TYR A 22 9.94 -20.19 5.04
CA TYR A 22 9.38 -19.12 5.86
C TYR A 22 8.42 -19.83 6.82
N THR A 23 8.75 -19.85 8.11
CA THR A 23 7.79 -20.28 9.11
C THR A 23 6.74 -19.20 9.14
N PRO A 24 5.52 -19.42 8.63
CA PRO A 24 4.46 -18.45 8.77
C PRO A 24 4.37 -18.07 10.25
N VAL A 25 3.91 -16.86 10.56
CA VAL A 25 3.59 -16.49 11.95
C VAL A 25 2.39 -17.35 12.34
N GLU A 26 2.66 -18.64 12.55
CA GLU A 26 1.68 -19.72 12.66
C GLU A 26 0.80 -19.63 13.89
N THR A 27 1.05 -18.69 14.79
CA THR A 27 0.42 -18.74 16.10
C THR A 27 0.13 -17.38 16.73
N TYR A 28 -0.09 -16.32 15.96
CA TYR A 28 -0.59 -15.16 16.67
C TYR A 28 -2.08 -15.35 16.98
N THR A 29 -2.42 -15.18 18.25
CA THR A 29 -3.80 -15.15 18.70
C THR A 29 -4.35 -13.75 18.43
N GLU A 30 -5.52 -13.68 17.80
CA GLU A 30 -6.24 -12.40 17.67
C GLU A 30 -6.58 -11.86 19.07
N ALA A 31 -6.62 -10.53 19.20
CA ALA A 31 -7.04 -9.88 20.43
C ALA A 31 -8.49 -10.21 20.77
N ASP A 32 -8.82 -10.06 22.05
CA ASP A 32 -10.21 -10.15 22.50
C ASP A 32 -11.05 -9.05 21.87
N ASP A 33 -12.31 -9.38 21.56
CA ASP A 33 -13.24 -8.39 21.03
C ASP A 33 -13.73 -7.48 22.16
N PRO A 34 -13.52 -6.16 22.10
CA PRO A 34 -13.98 -5.25 23.12
C PRO A 34 -15.52 -5.06 23.12
N ILE A 35 -16.21 -5.63 22.13
CA ILE A 35 -17.68 -5.55 22.04
C ILE A 35 -18.28 -6.51 23.08
N ALA A 36 -19.06 -5.94 24.00
CA ALA A 36 -19.95 -6.73 24.86
C ALA A 36 -21.24 -7.05 24.08
N LEU A 37 -21.58 -8.33 23.97
CA LEU A 37 -22.83 -8.75 23.33
C LEU A 37 -24.04 -8.27 24.13
N THR A 38 -25.03 -7.74 23.42
CA THR A 38 -26.33 -7.42 23.98
C THR A 38 -27.24 -8.66 24.04
N PRO A 39 -28.35 -8.64 24.81
CA PRO A 39 -29.34 -9.71 24.77
C PRO A 39 -29.92 -9.95 23.35
N GLU A 40 -30.02 -8.92 22.53
CA GLU A 40 -30.44 -9.00 21.12
C GLU A 40 -29.38 -9.74 20.27
N ASP A 41 -28.09 -9.51 20.49
CA ASP A 41 -27.01 -10.22 19.81
C ASP A 41 -26.98 -11.71 20.21
N GLU A 42 -27.16 -12.00 21.49
CA GLU A 42 -27.27 -13.39 21.99
C GLU A 42 -28.46 -14.10 21.37
N ALA A 43 -29.62 -13.43 21.28
CA ALA A 43 -30.82 -13.96 20.63
C ALA A 43 -30.59 -14.19 19.13
N ALA A 44 -29.87 -13.28 18.45
CA ALA A 44 -29.49 -13.45 17.05
C ALA A 44 -28.64 -14.69 16.87
N TRP A 45 -27.61 -14.93 17.70
CA TRP A 45 -26.79 -16.14 17.67
C TRP A 45 -27.60 -17.41 17.97
N ALA A 46 -28.54 -17.35 18.90
CA ALA A 46 -29.42 -18.49 19.22
C ALA A 46 -30.33 -18.89 18.04
N ALA A 47 -30.66 -17.93 17.18
CA ALA A 47 -31.49 -18.15 15.98
C ALA A 47 -30.65 -18.71 14.78
N VAL A 48 -29.33 -18.59 14.80
CA VAL A 48 -28.46 -19.08 13.71
C VAL A 48 -28.52 -20.61 13.59
N SER A 49 -28.63 -21.09 12.35
CA SER A 49 -28.53 -22.52 12.06
C SER A 49 -27.22 -23.12 12.60
N LYS A 50 -27.29 -24.28 13.26
CA LYS A 50 -26.13 -25.01 13.77
C LYS A 50 -25.26 -25.66 12.67
N ARG A 51 -25.58 -25.38 11.40
CA ARG A 51 -24.80 -25.82 10.22
C ARG A 51 -23.76 -24.76 9.86
N LEU A 52 -22.90 -25.09 8.92
CA LEU A 52 -22.03 -24.13 8.25
C LEU A 52 -22.91 -23.10 7.50
N ASN A 53 -22.85 -21.85 7.94
CA ASN A 53 -23.55 -20.75 7.29
C ASN A 53 -22.54 -19.97 6.45
N VAL A 54 -22.89 -19.69 5.19
CA VAL A 54 -22.07 -18.92 4.26
C VAL A 54 -22.95 -18.04 3.38
N ALA A 55 -22.42 -16.88 3.00
CA ALA A 55 -23.02 -15.99 1.99
C ALA A 55 -21.94 -15.12 1.36
N TRP A 56 -22.23 -14.53 0.21
CA TRP A 56 -21.49 -13.37 -0.26
C TRP A 56 -21.87 -12.17 0.58
N GLY A 57 -20.87 -11.45 1.07
CA GLY A 57 -21.00 -10.16 1.71
C GLY A 57 -20.61 -9.02 0.75
N ASP A 58 -20.72 -7.80 1.22
CA ASP A 58 -20.28 -6.61 0.48
C ASP A 58 -18.79 -6.34 0.77
N ALA A 59 -17.95 -6.30 -0.26
CA ALA A 59 -16.53 -5.97 -0.15
C ALA A 59 -16.28 -4.54 0.37
N ASN A 60 -17.31 -3.69 0.35
CA ASN A 60 -17.28 -2.33 0.87
C ASN A 60 -17.60 -2.21 2.36
N CYS A 61 -17.92 -3.34 3.02
CA CYS A 61 -18.32 -3.37 4.42
C CYS A 61 -17.32 -4.16 5.28
N ARG A 62 -17.17 -3.73 6.54
CA ARG A 62 -16.49 -4.52 7.56
C ARG A 62 -17.49 -5.29 8.40
N TYR A 63 -17.19 -6.53 8.68
CA TYR A 63 -18.05 -7.41 9.49
C TYR A 63 -17.39 -7.67 10.83
N SER A 64 -18.13 -7.46 11.92
CA SER A 64 -17.67 -7.73 13.28
C SER A 64 -17.47 -9.24 13.49
N ARG A 65 -16.42 -9.61 14.23
CA ARG A 65 -16.14 -10.99 14.60
C ARG A 65 -17.24 -11.61 15.47
N SER A 66 -17.75 -10.82 16.41
CA SER A 66 -18.66 -11.31 17.47
C SER A 66 -20.13 -11.18 17.14
N LEU A 67 -20.50 -10.55 16.01
CA LEU A 67 -21.89 -10.34 15.63
C LEU A 67 -22.31 -11.26 14.47
N VAL A 68 -23.60 -11.64 14.46
CA VAL A 68 -24.21 -12.30 13.30
C VAL A 68 -24.23 -11.32 12.12
N PRO A 69 -23.70 -11.70 10.95
CA PRO A 69 -23.62 -10.77 9.83
C PRO A 69 -25.00 -10.42 9.29
N GLN A 70 -25.23 -9.15 9.04
CA GLN A 70 -26.46 -8.67 8.39
C GLN A 70 -26.28 -8.77 6.88
N VAL A 71 -26.68 -9.89 6.30
CA VAL A 71 -26.60 -10.17 4.86
C VAL A 71 -27.87 -10.86 4.38
N GLU A 72 -28.24 -10.61 3.12
CA GLU A 72 -29.43 -11.21 2.49
C GLU A 72 -29.25 -12.72 2.15
N GLY A 73 -28.14 -13.33 2.54
CA GLY A 73 -27.84 -14.73 2.27
C GLY A 73 -27.50 -15.01 0.79
N ALA A 74 -26.96 -14.03 0.06
CA ALA A 74 -26.60 -14.14 -1.35
C ALA A 74 -25.66 -15.32 -1.61
N LYS A 75 -26.05 -16.20 -2.53
CA LYS A 75 -25.29 -17.40 -2.92
C LYS A 75 -24.53 -17.21 -4.24
N ALA A 76 -24.76 -16.14 -4.96
CA ALA A 76 -24.11 -15.80 -6.21
C ALA A 76 -23.50 -14.39 -6.14
N LEU A 77 -22.24 -14.30 -6.56
CA LEU A 77 -21.52 -13.05 -6.83
C LEU A 77 -21.58 -12.80 -8.33
N LYS A 78 -21.78 -11.54 -8.73
CA LYS A 78 -21.58 -11.08 -10.10
C LYS A 78 -20.61 -9.93 -10.10
N ILE A 79 -19.56 -10.03 -10.94
CA ILE A 79 -18.53 -9.00 -11.06
C ILE A 79 -18.14 -8.84 -12.53
N THR A 80 -17.90 -7.59 -12.96
CA THR A 80 -17.42 -7.26 -14.30
C THR A 80 -15.98 -6.79 -14.21
N LEU A 81 -15.09 -7.41 -14.96
CA LEU A 81 -13.65 -7.15 -14.93
C LEU A 81 -13.10 -7.00 -16.36
N TRP A 82 -12.06 -6.21 -16.50
CA TRP A 82 -11.25 -6.14 -17.70
C TRP A 82 -10.25 -7.31 -17.74
N ARG A 83 -9.71 -7.60 -18.89
CA ARG A 83 -8.53 -8.46 -19.02
C ARG A 83 -7.34 -7.77 -18.33
N GLY A 84 -6.56 -8.51 -17.57
CA GLY A 84 -5.44 -7.97 -16.78
C GLY A 84 -5.84 -7.27 -15.48
N GLU A 85 -7.15 -7.16 -15.17
CA GLU A 85 -7.66 -6.53 -13.94
C GLU A 85 -7.66 -7.51 -12.77
N LYS A 86 -7.45 -6.98 -11.57
CA LYS A 86 -7.58 -7.69 -10.31
C LYS A 86 -8.92 -7.38 -9.65
N GLY A 87 -9.81 -8.37 -9.58
CA GLY A 87 -11.10 -8.22 -8.90
C GLY A 87 -11.08 -8.64 -7.45
N GLN A 88 -11.98 -8.06 -6.65
CA GLN A 88 -12.11 -8.30 -5.22
C GLN A 88 -13.53 -8.73 -4.85
N ALA A 89 -13.63 -9.68 -3.91
CA ALA A 89 -14.92 -10.09 -3.34
C ALA A 89 -14.77 -10.53 -1.89
N GLN A 90 -15.86 -10.52 -1.13
CA GLN A 90 -15.87 -10.95 0.26
C GLN A 90 -16.98 -11.96 0.50
N ALA A 91 -16.61 -13.17 0.91
CA ALA A 91 -17.53 -14.17 1.43
C ALA A 91 -17.52 -14.15 2.96
N LEU A 92 -18.58 -14.63 3.57
CA LEU A 92 -18.72 -14.73 5.02
C LEU A 92 -18.99 -16.16 5.42
N VAL A 93 -18.33 -16.57 6.50
CA VAL A 93 -18.59 -17.82 7.22
C VAL A 93 -18.97 -17.47 8.64
N TRP A 94 -20.10 -17.97 9.12
CA TRP A 94 -20.48 -17.76 10.52
C TRP A 94 -21.10 -19.01 11.14
N THR A 95 -20.91 -19.15 12.43
CA THR A 95 -21.31 -20.36 13.13
C THR A 95 -21.63 -20.09 14.60
N PRO A 96 -22.72 -20.66 15.15
CA PRO A 96 -23.01 -20.62 16.59
C PRO A 96 -22.20 -21.67 17.36
N LYS A 97 -21.51 -22.60 16.66
CA LYS A 97 -20.62 -23.64 17.21
C LYS A 97 -19.29 -23.60 16.49
N GLY A 98 -18.21 -23.93 17.17
CA GLY A 98 -16.88 -24.00 16.55
C GLY A 98 -16.87 -24.89 15.29
N LEU A 99 -16.04 -24.53 14.32
CA LEU A 99 -15.74 -25.29 13.11
C LEU A 99 -14.22 -25.48 13.02
N ASP A 100 -13.77 -26.75 13.01
CA ASP A 100 -12.36 -27.09 12.91
C ASP A 100 -11.95 -27.28 11.45
N GLY A 101 -10.79 -26.76 11.08
CA GLY A 101 -10.17 -26.97 9.77
C GLY A 101 -11.04 -26.49 8.61
N VAL A 102 -11.55 -25.26 8.69
CA VAL A 102 -12.30 -24.65 7.56
C VAL A 102 -11.34 -24.43 6.41
N GLU A 103 -11.71 -24.93 5.22
CA GLU A 103 -10.97 -24.79 3.96
C GLU A 103 -11.83 -24.10 2.93
N CYS A 104 -11.18 -23.31 2.06
CA CYS A 104 -11.78 -22.65 0.91
C CYS A 104 -11.14 -23.19 -0.38
N LYS A 105 -11.95 -23.64 -1.35
CA LYS A 105 -11.48 -24.12 -2.65
C LYS A 105 -12.29 -23.50 -3.79
N ILE A 106 -11.61 -22.90 -4.74
CA ILE A 106 -12.21 -22.31 -5.94
C ILE A 106 -12.02 -23.28 -7.10
N SER A 107 -13.05 -23.46 -7.92
CA SER A 107 -12.98 -24.29 -9.13
C SER A 107 -12.49 -23.47 -10.33
N ASP A 108 -12.14 -24.16 -11.43
CA ASP A 108 -11.88 -23.48 -12.70
C ASP A 108 -13.08 -22.63 -13.12
N PHE A 109 -12.80 -21.53 -13.80
CA PHE A 109 -13.76 -20.61 -14.36
C PHE A 109 -14.10 -21.02 -15.80
N LYS A 110 -15.37 -21.28 -16.10
CA LYS A 110 -15.81 -21.83 -17.39
C LYS A 110 -16.80 -20.92 -18.10
N SER A 111 -16.57 -20.73 -19.42
CA SER A 111 -17.44 -19.99 -20.34
C SER A 111 -17.51 -20.75 -21.67
N GLY A 112 -18.57 -21.54 -21.92
CA GLY A 112 -18.65 -22.40 -23.09
C GLY A 112 -17.48 -23.38 -23.16
N SER A 113 -16.63 -23.24 -24.19
CA SER A 113 -15.39 -24.01 -24.37
C SER A 113 -14.16 -23.37 -23.72
N ALA A 114 -14.23 -22.09 -23.36
CA ALA A 114 -13.13 -21.37 -22.72
C ALA A 114 -13.05 -21.71 -21.23
N THR A 115 -11.82 -21.79 -20.72
CA THR A 115 -11.55 -22.09 -19.31
C THR A 115 -10.38 -21.24 -18.83
N MET A 116 -10.56 -20.57 -17.67
CA MET A 116 -9.45 -20.01 -16.89
C MET A 116 -9.22 -20.92 -15.67
N PRO A 117 -7.96 -21.23 -15.33
CA PRO A 117 -7.66 -22.15 -14.23
C PRO A 117 -8.04 -21.54 -12.88
N ALA A 118 -8.34 -22.38 -11.90
CA ALA A 118 -8.64 -21.95 -10.52
C ALA A 118 -7.55 -21.06 -9.90
N SER A 119 -6.31 -21.19 -10.37
CA SER A 119 -5.14 -20.46 -9.86
C SER A 119 -5.18 -18.94 -10.13
N ILE A 120 -6.10 -18.44 -10.98
CA ILE A 120 -6.34 -17.01 -11.13
C ILE A 120 -7.03 -16.40 -9.90
N ALA A 121 -7.57 -17.24 -9.03
CA ALA A 121 -8.28 -16.81 -7.83
C ALA A 121 -7.57 -17.32 -6.57
N LYS A 122 -7.54 -16.47 -5.55
CA LYS A 122 -7.05 -16.84 -4.22
C LYS A 122 -8.10 -16.49 -3.17
N SER A 123 -8.12 -17.24 -2.09
CA SER A 123 -8.96 -16.97 -0.93
C SER A 123 -8.11 -16.78 0.31
N PHE A 124 -8.47 -15.81 1.15
CA PHE A 124 -7.75 -15.44 2.36
C PHE A 124 -8.72 -15.41 3.52
N PHE A 125 -8.37 -15.98 4.64
CA PHE A 125 -9.10 -15.74 5.88
C PHE A 125 -8.76 -14.33 6.37
N VAL A 126 -9.77 -13.51 6.62
CA VAL A 126 -9.52 -12.16 7.13
C VAL A 126 -9.28 -12.22 8.63
N ARG A 127 -8.15 -11.71 9.07
CA ARG A 127 -7.78 -11.62 10.49
C ARG A 127 -8.18 -10.28 11.05
N TYR A 128 -8.37 -10.28 12.37
CA TYR A 128 -8.78 -9.10 13.11
C TYR A 128 -7.63 -8.52 13.92
N THR A 129 -7.55 -7.19 13.94
CA THR A 129 -6.60 -6.43 14.75
C THR A 129 -7.31 -5.36 15.56
N LEU A 130 -6.78 -5.02 16.74
CA LEU A 130 -7.28 -3.91 17.54
C LEU A 130 -7.02 -2.57 16.84
N ALA A 131 -7.97 -1.68 16.96
CA ALA A 131 -7.92 -0.32 16.45
C ALA A 131 -8.62 0.63 17.42
N ASP A 132 -8.42 1.92 17.24
CA ASP A 132 -9.19 2.98 17.88
C ASP A 132 -9.95 3.76 16.81
N GLN A 133 -11.24 3.62 16.79
CA GLN A 133 -12.09 4.39 15.89
C GLN A 133 -12.26 5.82 16.42
N PHE A 134 -11.88 6.80 15.62
CA PHE A 134 -12.09 8.20 15.91
C PHE A 134 -13.55 8.60 15.66
N LEU A 135 -14.28 8.85 16.73
CA LEU A 135 -15.62 9.40 16.69
C LEU A 135 -15.57 10.91 16.96
N PRO A 136 -16.61 11.69 16.64
CA PRO A 136 -16.57 13.16 16.79
C PRO A 136 -16.22 13.67 18.18
N THR A 137 -16.51 12.90 19.24
CA THR A 137 -16.35 13.31 20.63
C THR A 137 -15.37 12.46 21.43
N HIS A 138 -14.99 11.28 20.95
CA HIS A 138 -14.12 10.34 21.65
C HIS A 138 -13.53 9.30 20.70
N GLN A 139 -12.54 8.57 21.17
CA GLN A 139 -12.04 7.35 20.51
C GLN A 139 -12.74 6.13 21.10
N LYS A 140 -13.00 5.14 20.27
CA LYS A 140 -13.58 3.86 20.69
C LYS A 140 -12.65 2.74 20.26
N GLU A 141 -12.24 1.91 21.23
CA GLU A 141 -11.55 0.66 20.93
C GLU A 141 -12.48 -0.30 20.19
N VAL A 142 -11.97 -0.87 19.12
CA VAL A 142 -12.71 -1.78 18.23
C VAL A 142 -11.78 -2.86 17.72
N LEU A 143 -12.34 -4.02 17.40
CA LEU A 143 -11.63 -5.10 16.71
C LEU A 143 -12.04 -5.10 15.24
N MET A 144 -11.07 -4.90 14.33
CA MET A 144 -11.34 -4.70 12.91
C MET A 144 -10.78 -5.82 12.04
N ALA A 145 -11.62 -6.35 11.15
CA ALA A 145 -11.20 -7.24 10.07
C ALA A 145 -10.33 -6.47 9.08
N ASP A 146 -9.05 -6.87 8.87
CA ASP A 146 -8.16 -6.12 7.98
C ASP A 146 -7.11 -6.98 7.24
N MET A 147 -6.31 -7.78 7.95
CA MET A 147 -5.22 -8.56 7.36
C MET A 147 -5.75 -9.75 6.55
N LEU A 148 -5.18 -9.97 5.38
CA LEU A 148 -5.48 -11.12 4.51
C LEU A 148 -4.46 -12.23 4.75
N ASP A 149 -4.92 -13.33 5.37
CA ASP A 149 -4.10 -14.48 5.72
C ASP A 149 -4.35 -15.63 4.72
N ASP A 150 -3.32 -16.05 4.01
CA ASP A 150 -3.37 -17.09 2.98
C ASP A 150 -3.26 -18.53 3.54
N ILE A 151 -3.45 -18.69 4.86
CA ILE A 151 -3.46 -19.99 5.51
C ILE A 151 -4.51 -20.92 4.89
N GLU A 152 -4.12 -22.16 4.62
CA GLU A 152 -5.01 -23.12 3.95
C GLU A 152 -6.21 -23.55 4.79
N ARG A 153 -6.04 -23.62 6.13
CA ARG A 153 -7.04 -24.08 7.09
C ARG A 153 -7.15 -23.12 8.26
N PHE A 154 -8.36 -22.87 8.69
CA PHE A 154 -8.64 -21.96 9.79
C PHE A 154 -9.70 -22.57 10.73
N ASP A 155 -9.42 -22.54 12.04
CA ASP A 155 -10.40 -22.93 13.06
C ASP A 155 -11.24 -21.70 13.43
N ILE A 156 -12.55 -21.82 13.26
CA ILE A 156 -13.51 -20.74 13.58
C ILE A 156 -14.18 -21.05 14.92
N ALA A 157 -14.00 -20.17 15.90
CA ALA A 157 -14.60 -20.31 17.22
C ALA A 157 -16.14 -20.27 17.18
N ALA A 158 -16.79 -20.71 18.25
CA ALA A 158 -18.25 -20.58 18.40
C ALA A 158 -18.67 -19.09 18.45
N GLN A 159 -19.87 -18.80 17.98
CA GLN A 159 -20.44 -17.46 17.90
C GLN A 159 -19.49 -16.46 17.22
N THR A 160 -18.93 -16.89 16.07
CA THR A 160 -17.96 -16.11 15.31
C THR A 160 -18.38 -15.97 13.85
N THR A 161 -18.23 -14.77 13.34
CA THR A 161 -18.24 -14.44 11.91
C THR A 161 -16.80 -14.29 11.43
N ARG A 162 -16.45 -15.00 10.35
CA ARG A 162 -15.15 -14.91 9.69
C ARG A 162 -15.32 -14.52 8.24
N PRO A 163 -14.86 -13.33 7.83
CA PRO A 163 -14.79 -12.98 6.43
C PRO A 163 -13.70 -13.80 5.72
N VAL A 164 -13.98 -14.13 4.46
CA VAL A 164 -13.05 -14.73 3.52
C VAL A 164 -12.95 -13.79 2.33
N TRP A 165 -11.79 -13.19 2.15
CA TRP A 165 -11.51 -12.33 1.02
C TRP A 165 -11.13 -13.19 -0.19
N VAL A 166 -11.61 -12.81 -1.37
CA VAL A 166 -11.32 -13.50 -2.63
C VAL A 166 -10.75 -12.49 -3.61
N THR A 167 -9.58 -12.77 -4.18
CA THR A 167 -9.00 -12.02 -5.28
C THR A 167 -9.11 -12.81 -6.57
N LEU A 168 -9.25 -12.11 -7.69
CA LEU A 168 -9.40 -12.66 -9.03
C LEU A 168 -8.42 -11.93 -9.97
N ASP A 169 -7.33 -12.56 -10.37
CA ASP A 169 -6.34 -11.99 -11.29
C ASP A 169 -6.69 -12.42 -12.72
N ILE A 170 -7.41 -11.59 -13.48
CA ILE A 170 -7.86 -11.94 -14.82
C ILE A 170 -6.68 -11.89 -15.81
N PRO A 171 -6.36 -12.99 -16.53
CA PRO A 171 -5.27 -12.99 -17.48
C PRO A 171 -5.46 -11.95 -18.60
N GLU A 172 -4.36 -11.33 -19.07
CA GLU A 172 -4.40 -10.38 -20.19
C GLU A 172 -4.91 -11.03 -21.48
N GLU A 173 -4.67 -12.36 -21.66
CA GLU A 173 -5.10 -13.17 -22.80
C GLU A 173 -6.50 -13.77 -22.65
N ALA A 174 -7.20 -13.50 -21.53
CA ALA A 174 -8.54 -14.06 -21.32
C ALA A 174 -9.49 -13.69 -22.46
N GLU A 175 -10.26 -14.65 -22.96
CA GLU A 175 -11.32 -14.38 -23.94
C GLU A 175 -12.47 -13.62 -23.26
N PRO A 176 -13.02 -12.56 -23.87
CA PRO A 176 -14.22 -11.90 -23.35
C PRO A 176 -15.41 -12.87 -23.26
N GLY A 177 -16.16 -12.77 -22.15
CA GLY A 177 -17.31 -13.65 -21.94
C GLY A 177 -17.71 -13.75 -20.47
N THR A 178 -18.79 -14.48 -20.20
CA THR A 178 -19.25 -14.73 -18.85
C THR A 178 -18.76 -16.09 -18.36
N TYR A 179 -17.91 -16.06 -17.35
CA TYR A 179 -17.32 -17.24 -16.73
C TYR A 179 -18.01 -17.55 -15.40
N THR A 180 -18.19 -18.83 -15.13
CA THR A 180 -18.74 -19.30 -13.87
C THR A 180 -17.76 -20.20 -13.13
N SER A 181 -17.66 -20.00 -11.81
CA SER A 181 -16.88 -20.82 -10.89
C SER A 181 -17.63 -21.00 -9.57
N THR A 182 -17.06 -21.79 -8.68
CA THR A 182 -17.65 -22.05 -7.38
C THR A 182 -16.57 -21.97 -6.29
N LEU A 183 -16.81 -21.14 -5.29
CA LEU A 183 -16.12 -21.19 -4.02
C LEU A 183 -16.79 -22.25 -3.14
N THR A 184 -16.07 -23.33 -2.83
CA THR A 184 -16.51 -24.38 -1.91
C THR A 184 -15.85 -24.16 -0.57
N ILE A 185 -16.65 -23.99 0.48
CA ILE A 185 -16.20 -23.88 1.87
C ILE A 185 -16.57 -25.18 2.57
N SER A 186 -15.61 -25.82 3.22
CA SER A 186 -15.77 -27.09 3.95
C SER A 186 -15.02 -27.04 5.28
N HIS A 187 -15.29 -27.97 6.18
CA HIS A 187 -14.58 -28.13 7.45
C HIS A 187 -14.37 -29.60 7.77
N ASN A 188 -13.61 -29.94 8.80
CA ASN A 188 -13.28 -31.33 9.17
C ASN A 188 -14.51 -32.21 9.44
N GLY A 189 -15.69 -31.65 9.64
CA GLY A 189 -16.97 -32.37 9.67
C GLY A 189 -17.47 -32.66 8.24
N TRP A 190 -18.73 -33.14 8.14
CA TRP A 190 -19.37 -33.51 6.87
C TRP A 190 -20.05 -32.34 6.14
N GLY A 191 -19.80 -31.10 6.58
CA GLY A 191 -20.45 -29.89 6.02
C GLY A 191 -19.67 -29.31 4.83
N LYS A 192 -20.40 -29.08 3.73
CA LYS A 192 -19.89 -28.30 2.57
C LYS A 192 -20.95 -27.27 2.18
N ALA A 193 -20.49 -26.08 1.87
CA ALA A 193 -21.32 -25.03 1.31
C ALA A 193 -20.67 -24.49 0.03
N LYS A 194 -21.49 -24.02 -0.91
CA LYS A 194 -21.03 -23.53 -2.20
C LYS A 194 -21.58 -22.12 -2.42
N LEU A 195 -20.73 -21.24 -2.94
CA LEU A 195 -21.04 -19.92 -3.40
C LEU A 195 -20.66 -19.81 -4.88
N LEU A 196 -21.59 -19.36 -5.72
CA LEU A 196 -21.37 -19.19 -7.15
C LEU A 196 -20.60 -17.89 -7.39
N ILE A 197 -19.62 -17.93 -8.32
CA ILE A 197 -18.91 -16.78 -8.83
C ILE A 197 -19.23 -16.66 -10.32
N GLU A 198 -19.78 -15.53 -10.74
CA GLU A 198 -20.02 -15.18 -12.13
C GLU A 198 -19.17 -13.95 -12.47
N VAL A 199 -18.22 -14.12 -13.38
CA VAL A 199 -17.30 -13.07 -13.84
C VAL A 199 -17.59 -12.75 -15.29
N GLU A 200 -17.99 -11.52 -15.56
CA GLU A 200 -18.06 -10.97 -16.91
C GLU A 200 -16.70 -10.37 -17.26
N VAL A 201 -15.96 -11.00 -18.16
CA VAL A 201 -14.70 -10.48 -18.70
C VAL A 201 -15.03 -9.67 -19.95
N VAL A 202 -14.75 -8.36 -19.92
CA VAL A 202 -14.96 -7.47 -21.07
C VAL A 202 -13.72 -7.42 -21.98
N SER A 203 -13.87 -6.85 -23.19
CA SER A 203 -12.81 -6.85 -24.22
C SER A 203 -11.62 -5.93 -23.92
N HIS A 204 -11.81 -4.92 -23.08
CA HIS A 204 -10.76 -3.98 -22.73
C HIS A 204 -9.62 -4.65 -21.96
N LEU A 205 -8.40 -4.12 -22.14
CA LEU A 205 -7.20 -4.56 -21.43
C LEU A 205 -6.73 -3.50 -20.44
N LEU A 206 -6.59 -3.89 -19.19
CA LEU A 206 -5.81 -3.18 -18.20
C LEU A 206 -4.40 -3.77 -18.20
N PRO A 207 -3.37 -3.06 -18.68
CA PRO A 207 -2.03 -3.61 -18.73
C PRO A 207 -1.44 -3.73 -17.33
N SER A 208 -0.26 -4.35 -17.24
CA SER A 208 0.42 -4.52 -15.96
C SER A 208 0.68 -3.20 -15.23
N ALA A 209 0.70 -3.23 -13.90
CA ALA A 209 0.79 -2.05 -13.03
C ALA A 209 2.00 -1.14 -13.31
N LYS A 210 3.11 -1.70 -13.83
CA LYS A 210 4.29 -0.90 -14.25
C LYS A 210 3.97 0.10 -15.37
N GLU A 211 2.96 -0.19 -16.20
CA GLU A 211 2.54 0.62 -17.34
C GLU A 211 1.41 1.61 -16.98
N TRP A 212 0.89 1.56 -15.77
CA TRP A 212 -0.14 2.49 -15.32
C TRP A 212 0.40 3.93 -15.27
N SER A 213 -0.45 4.85 -15.68
CA SER A 213 -0.15 6.28 -15.61
C SER A 213 -0.30 6.85 -14.20
N TYR A 214 -1.02 6.16 -13.34
CA TYR A 214 -1.25 6.57 -11.96
C TYR A 214 0.06 6.67 -11.18
N HIS A 215 0.35 7.83 -10.62
CA HIS A 215 1.56 8.08 -9.84
C HIS A 215 1.32 7.72 -8.36
N LEU A 216 1.53 6.45 -8.03
CA LEU A 216 1.49 5.98 -6.65
C LEU A 216 2.81 6.24 -5.96
N ASP A 217 2.76 6.91 -4.79
CA ASP A 217 3.90 7.14 -3.90
C ASP A 217 3.55 6.74 -2.47
N LEU A 218 3.81 5.49 -2.12
CA LEU A 218 3.72 5.00 -0.74
C LEU A 218 5.13 4.92 -0.16
N TRP A 219 5.43 5.68 0.90
CA TRP A 219 6.77 5.72 1.48
C TRP A 219 7.15 4.41 2.14
N GLN A 220 8.33 3.91 1.80
CA GLN A 220 8.84 2.63 2.25
C GLN A 220 9.68 2.80 3.52
N HIS A 221 9.55 1.86 4.46
CA HIS A 221 10.25 1.84 5.74
C HIS A 221 11.10 0.57 5.91
N PRO A 222 12.36 0.56 5.45
CA PRO A 222 13.19 -0.65 5.50
C PRO A 222 13.54 -1.10 6.92
N THR A 223 13.73 -0.16 7.87
CA THR A 223 14.10 -0.51 9.26
C THR A 223 13.02 -1.35 9.94
N ALA A 224 11.73 -1.08 9.67
CA ALA A 224 10.62 -1.86 10.20
C ALA A 224 10.65 -3.32 9.70
N VAL A 225 11.10 -3.55 8.45
CA VAL A 225 11.26 -4.90 7.89
C VAL A 225 12.34 -5.68 8.66
N ALA A 226 13.49 -5.04 8.94
CA ALA A 226 14.55 -5.67 9.71
C ALA A 226 14.10 -6.04 11.12
N ARG A 227 13.49 -5.10 11.85
CA ARG A 227 13.04 -5.31 13.21
C ARG A 227 12.04 -6.44 13.34
N ILE A 228 10.96 -6.39 12.54
CA ILE A 228 9.86 -7.33 12.70
C ILE A 228 10.28 -8.78 12.39
N ASN A 229 11.26 -8.95 11.50
CA ASN A 229 11.80 -10.26 11.12
C ASN A 229 13.05 -10.65 11.94
N GLY A 230 13.49 -9.83 12.91
CA GLY A 230 14.67 -10.10 13.72
C GLY A 230 15.97 -10.17 12.92
N LEU A 231 16.07 -9.43 11.81
CA LEU A 231 17.20 -9.44 10.90
C LEU A 231 18.18 -8.31 11.24
N GLU A 232 19.46 -8.54 10.97
CA GLU A 232 20.47 -7.49 11.02
C GLU A 232 20.20 -6.47 9.92
N LEU A 233 20.06 -5.20 10.31
CA LEU A 233 19.77 -4.11 9.39
C LEU A 233 20.85 -4.02 8.30
N TRP A 234 20.44 -3.91 7.05
CA TRP A 234 21.28 -3.83 5.84
C TRP A 234 22.08 -5.10 5.52
N SER A 235 21.80 -6.23 6.19
CA SER A 235 22.31 -7.56 5.80
C SER A 235 21.71 -8.02 4.47
N ASP A 236 22.27 -9.08 3.89
CA ASP A 236 21.75 -9.69 2.66
C ASP A 236 20.33 -10.24 2.89
N GLU A 237 20.12 -10.88 4.03
CA GLU A 237 18.83 -11.44 4.44
C GLU A 237 17.77 -10.33 4.58
N HIS A 238 18.15 -9.17 5.15
CA HIS A 238 17.25 -8.03 5.23
C HIS A 238 16.86 -7.50 3.85
N PHE A 239 17.82 -7.36 2.92
CA PHE A 239 17.52 -6.91 1.55
C PHE A 239 16.63 -7.90 0.79
N GLU A 240 16.81 -9.20 0.97
CA GLU A 240 15.94 -10.19 0.34
C GLU A 240 14.50 -10.12 0.89
N GLU A 241 14.33 -9.96 2.21
CA GLU A 241 12.99 -9.80 2.81
C GLU A 241 12.35 -8.47 2.42
N ALA A 242 13.12 -7.37 2.43
CA ALA A 242 12.65 -6.08 1.96
C ALA A 242 12.22 -6.14 0.48
N LYS A 243 12.98 -6.82 -0.37
CA LYS A 243 12.64 -7.02 -1.78
C LYS A 243 11.31 -7.75 -1.96
N ARG A 244 11.03 -8.78 -1.15
CA ARG A 244 9.76 -9.50 -1.19
C ARG A 244 8.59 -8.57 -0.84
N GLN A 245 8.73 -7.78 0.23
CA GLN A 245 7.72 -6.82 0.66
C GLN A 245 7.52 -5.70 -0.38
N MET A 246 8.59 -5.18 -0.97
CA MET A 246 8.54 -4.13 -1.99
C MET A 246 8.02 -4.63 -3.33
N LYS A 247 8.13 -5.93 -3.64
CA LYS A 247 7.56 -6.51 -4.86
C LYS A 247 6.04 -6.41 -4.87
N MET A 248 5.37 -6.64 -3.74
CA MET A 248 3.92 -6.43 -3.61
C MET A 248 3.54 -4.96 -3.86
N LEU A 249 4.37 -4.02 -3.42
CA LEU A 249 4.19 -2.59 -3.69
C LEU A 249 4.38 -2.26 -5.18
N ALA A 250 5.37 -2.85 -5.85
CA ALA A 250 5.60 -2.69 -7.28
C ALA A 250 4.41 -3.21 -8.11
N GLU A 251 3.82 -4.34 -7.69
CA GLU A 251 2.62 -4.93 -8.29
C GLU A 251 1.36 -4.05 -8.12
N ALA A 252 1.34 -3.17 -7.13
CA ALA A 252 0.31 -2.13 -6.96
C ALA A 252 0.57 -0.86 -7.78
N GLY A 253 1.65 -0.78 -8.54
CA GLY A 253 1.95 0.34 -9.44
C GLY A 253 2.77 1.46 -8.82
N GLN A 254 3.52 1.22 -7.74
CA GLN A 254 4.44 2.20 -7.15
C GLN A 254 5.38 2.82 -8.19
N LYS A 255 5.59 4.13 -8.10
CA LYS A 255 6.44 4.89 -9.04
C LYS A 255 7.69 5.48 -8.39
N VAL A 256 7.69 5.64 -7.08
CA VAL A 256 8.69 6.42 -6.33
C VAL A 256 9.47 5.53 -5.37
N ILE A 257 10.79 5.69 -5.39
CA ILE A 257 11.70 5.11 -4.40
C ILE A 257 11.88 6.14 -3.29
N THR A 258 11.49 5.80 -2.06
CA THR A 258 11.76 6.62 -0.88
C THR A 258 13.15 6.30 -0.35
N THR A 259 13.98 7.31 -0.16
CA THR A 259 15.29 7.22 0.49
C THR A 259 15.44 8.32 1.53
N ASN A 260 16.35 8.14 2.47
CA ASN A 260 16.73 9.20 3.41
C ASN A 260 18.18 9.64 3.20
N LEU A 261 18.40 10.95 3.21
CA LEU A 261 19.73 11.57 3.04
C LEU A 261 20.57 11.52 4.32
N ASN A 262 19.87 11.46 5.46
CA ASN A 262 20.47 11.38 6.78
C ASN A 262 19.46 10.71 7.72
N LYS A 263 19.91 10.30 8.91
CA LYS A 263 19.09 9.55 9.87
C LYS A 263 17.81 10.28 10.25
N ASP A 264 16.72 9.53 10.22
CA ASP A 264 15.41 9.85 10.78
C ASP A 264 14.86 11.26 10.44
N PRO A 265 14.64 11.58 9.16
CA PRO A 265 14.22 12.92 8.73
C PRO A 265 12.86 13.37 9.31
N TRP A 266 12.05 12.46 9.84
CA TRP A 266 10.73 12.73 10.42
C TRP A 266 10.68 12.72 11.96
N ASN A 267 11.84 12.70 12.63
CA ASN A 267 11.93 12.87 14.09
C ASN A 267 11.03 11.90 14.89
N HIS A 268 11.22 10.60 14.68
CA HIS A 268 10.52 9.51 15.39
C HIS A 268 8.98 9.51 15.27
N GLN A 269 8.46 9.88 14.10
CA GLN A 269 7.02 9.76 13.83
C GLN A 269 6.55 8.32 13.67
N CYS A 270 7.47 7.39 13.38
CA CYS A 270 7.22 5.96 13.26
C CYS A 270 7.69 5.21 14.52
N TYR A 271 7.28 3.95 14.67
CA TYR A 271 7.76 3.08 15.74
C TYR A 271 9.28 2.87 15.66
N ASP A 272 9.76 2.56 14.47
CA ASP A 272 11.19 2.51 14.16
C ASP A 272 11.64 3.85 13.57
N GLY A 273 12.84 4.33 13.91
CA GLY A 273 13.48 5.44 13.21
C GLY A 273 13.99 5.00 11.84
N TYR A 274 14.12 5.95 10.92
CA TYR A 274 14.79 5.71 9.63
C TYR A 274 16.31 5.75 9.84
N GLU A 275 16.98 4.61 9.68
CA GLU A 275 18.43 4.52 9.81
C GLU A 275 19.16 4.98 8.55
N ASP A 276 20.43 5.37 8.69
CA ASP A 276 21.23 5.95 7.61
C ASP A 276 21.33 5.05 6.37
N MET A 277 21.00 5.60 5.21
CA MET A 277 21.34 5.03 3.90
C MET A 277 22.63 5.60 3.34
N ILE A 278 23.05 6.77 3.80
CA ILE A 278 24.29 7.45 3.42
C ILE A 278 25.07 7.76 4.70
N LYS A 279 26.32 7.28 4.80
CA LYS A 279 27.16 7.62 5.94
C LYS A 279 27.96 8.88 5.65
N TRP A 280 27.88 9.85 6.52
CA TRP A 280 28.56 11.14 6.40
C TRP A 280 29.76 11.18 7.33
N THR A 281 30.91 11.61 6.83
CA THR A 281 32.14 11.77 7.62
C THR A 281 32.75 13.13 7.37
N GLN A 282 32.99 13.89 8.45
CA GLN A 282 33.81 15.10 8.42
C GLN A 282 35.23 14.75 8.85
N HIS A 283 36.19 14.96 7.96
CA HIS A 283 37.62 14.68 8.19
C HIS A 283 38.25 15.76 9.09
N LYS A 284 39.42 15.44 9.66
CA LYS A 284 40.16 16.35 10.54
C LYS A 284 40.57 17.68 9.89
N ASP A 285 40.71 17.71 8.57
CA ASP A 285 40.99 18.92 7.78
C ASP A 285 39.73 19.73 7.43
N GLY A 286 38.54 19.26 7.85
CA GLY A 286 37.25 19.87 7.59
C GLY A 286 36.60 19.48 6.26
N SER A 287 37.24 18.65 5.44
CA SER A 287 36.65 18.07 4.24
C SER A 287 35.60 17.01 4.59
N TRP A 288 34.81 16.62 3.59
CA TRP A 288 33.73 15.65 3.75
C TRP A 288 33.91 14.45 2.81
N SER A 289 33.45 13.28 3.28
CA SER A 289 33.24 12.10 2.45
C SER A 289 31.90 11.45 2.77
N TYR A 290 31.34 10.75 1.78
CA TYR A 290 30.01 10.14 1.86
C TYR A 290 30.10 8.71 1.35
N ASP A 291 29.56 7.77 2.12
CA ASP A 291 29.46 6.36 1.73
C ASP A 291 28.02 6.07 1.28
N TYR A 292 27.83 5.85 0.00
CA TYR A 292 26.56 5.59 -0.66
C TYR A 292 26.20 4.10 -0.76
N THR A 293 26.99 3.20 -0.16
CA THR A 293 26.85 1.75 -0.36
C THR A 293 25.43 1.25 -0.10
N ILE A 294 24.79 1.67 0.98
CA ILE A 294 23.42 1.25 1.33
C ILE A 294 22.39 1.95 0.45
N PHE A 295 22.56 3.25 0.19
CA PHE A 295 21.73 4.01 -0.73
C PHE A 295 21.68 3.37 -2.11
N ASP A 296 22.83 3.07 -2.68
CA ASP A 296 22.96 2.44 -3.99
C ASP A 296 22.27 1.08 -4.02
N ARG A 297 22.54 0.26 -3.03
CA ARG A 297 21.97 -1.09 -2.93
C ARG A 297 20.45 -1.05 -2.82
N TRP A 298 19.91 -0.10 -2.05
CA TRP A 298 18.46 0.11 -1.92
C TRP A 298 17.85 0.54 -3.25
N VAL A 299 18.40 1.55 -3.90
CA VAL A 299 17.94 2.04 -5.20
C VAL A 299 18.01 0.95 -6.27
N GLU A 300 19.13 0.24 -6.38
CA GLU A 300 19.33 -0.85 -7.35
C GLU A 300 18.31 -1.98 -7.13
N MET A 301 18.05 -2.36 -5.89
CA MET A 301 17.04 -3.36 -5.55
C MET A 301 15.65 -2.90 -6.01
N MET A 302 15.25 -1.65 -5.71
CA MET A 302 13.94 -1.11 -6.11
C MET A 302 13.80 -0.99 -7.63
N LEU A 303 14.84 -0.53 -8.33
CA LEU A 303 14.88 -0.51 -9.80
C LEU A 303 14.72 -1.91 -10.39
N SER A 304 15.34 -2.92 -9.77
CA SER A 304 15.29 -4.32 -10.24
C SER A 304 13.89 -4.93 -10.21
N ILE A 305 12.99 -4.42 -9.37
CA ILE A 305 11.59 -4.86 -9.27
C ILE A 305 10.61 -3.96 -10.03
N GLY A 306 11.13 -2.96 -10.76
CA GLY A 306 10.34 -2.13 -11.67
C GLY A 306 9.85 -0.79 -11.09
N ILE A 307 10.25 -0.41 -9.87
CA ILE A 307 9.99 0.92 -9.31
C ILE A 307 11.12 1.83 -9.78
N ASN A 308 10.90 2.59 -10.85
CA ASN A 308 11.99 3.23 -11.60
C ASN A 308 11.69 4.63 -12.15
N LYS A 309 10.56 5.24 -11.77
CA LYS A 309 10.21 6.54 -12.33
C LYS A 309 10.84 7.71 -11.58
N MET A 310 11.00 7.59 -10.27
CA MET A 310 11.45 8.68 -9.42
C MET A 310 12.15 8.18 -8.16
N ILE A 311 13.16 8.92 -7.68
CA ILE A 311 13.82 8.71 -6.39
C ILE A 311 13.63 9.98 -5.58
N ASN A 312 12.85 9.92 -4.51
CA ASN A 312 12.63 11.04 -3.60
C ASN A 312 13.46 10.87 -2.33
N CYS A 313 14.45 11.78 -2.14
CA CYS A 313 15.45 11.71 -1.09
C CYS A 313 15.11 12.67 0.06
N TYR A 314 14.60 12.14 1.16
CA TYR A 314 14.22 12.88 2.37
C TYR A 314 15.38 12.99 3.36
N SER A 315 15.65 14.09 4.02
CA SER A 315 15.14 15.41 3.74
C SER A 315 16.26 16.43 3.92
N MET A 316 16.34 17.41 3.04
CA MET A 316 17.29 18.52 3.24
C MET A 316 16.90 19.41 4.43
N VAL A 317 15.64 19.40 4.84
CA VAL A 317 15.13 20.07 6.04
C VAL A 317 14.40 19.05 6.92
N PRO A 318 15.14 18.22 7.69
CA PRO A 318 14.51 17.31 8.66
C PRO A 318 13.58 18.04 9.62
N TRP A 319 12.61 17.34 10.20
CA TRP A 319 11.58 17.96 11.05
C TRP A 319 12.16 18.67 12.29
N ASN A 320 13.26 18.15 12.86
CA ASN A 320 14.00 18.75 13.97
C ASN A 320 15.20 19.61 13.53
N CYS A 321 15.46 19.69 12.20
CA CYS A 321 16.64 20.33 11.61
C CYS A 321 17.98 19.76 12.14
N GLU A 322 18.01 18.50 12.57
CA GLU A 322 19.20 17.81 13.06
C GLU A 322 19.83 16.94 11.98
N LEU A 323 21.15 16.96 11.95
CA LEU A 323 21.97 16.12 11.07
C LEU A 323 23.01 15.37 11.89
N HIS A 324 23.27 14.12 11.50
CA HIS A 324 24.20 13.20 12.15
C HIS A 324 25.38 12.90 11.22
N TYR A 325 26.59 12.91 11.74
CA TYR A 325 27.78 12.53 10.99
C TYR A 325 28.91 12.09 11.91
N MET A 326 29.85 11.31 11.37
CA MET A 326 31.10 10.99 12.04
C MET A 326 32.03 12.20 11.99
N ASP A 327 32.46 12.71 13.16
CA ASP A 327 33.48 13.74 13.29
C ASP A 327 34.81 13.07 13.62
N GLU A 328 35.70 12.94 12.62
CA GLU A 328 37.02 12.28 12.81
C GLU A 328 37.89 13.04 13.80
N ALA A 329 37.74 14.34 13.95
CA ALA A 329 38.56 15.11 14.89
C ALA A 329 38.19 14.78 16.33
N LYS A 330 36.91 14.46 16.59
CA LYS A 330 36.41 14.00 17.87
C LYS A 330 36.44 12.47 18.03
N GLY A 331 36.42 11.74 16.92
CA GLY A 331 36.38 10.27 16.93
C GLY A 331 35.01 9.70 17.32
N GLU A 332 33.92 10.45 17.15
CA GLU A 332 32.57 10.05 17.52
C GLU A 332 31.50 10.57 16.55
N MET A 333 30.33 9.94 16.57
CA MET A 333 29.13 10.45 15.93
C MET A 333 28.64 11.71 16.63
N VAL A 334 28.39 12.76 15.88
CA VAL A 334 27.86 14.02 16.40
C VAL A 334 26.50 14.33 15.76
N THR A 335 25.68 15.01 16.52
CA THR A 335 24.42 15.59 16.06
C THR A 335 24.56 17.11 16.10
N VAL A 336 24.20 17.76 15.00
CA VAL A 336 24.21 19.22 14.92
C VAL A 336 22.86 19.73 14.47
N LYS A 337 22.44 20.84 15.02
CA LYS A 337 21.26 21.55 14.56
C LYS A 337 21.62 22.47 13.41
N ALA A 338 21.11 22.17 12.23
CA ALA A 338 21.38 22.90 10.99
C ALA A 338 20.08 23.58 10.50
N GLU A 339 19.69 24.65 11.19
CA GLU A 339 18.51 25.43 10.80
C GLU A 339 18.71 26.08 9.43
N PRO A 340 17.73 26.03 8.52
CA PRO A 340 17.77 26.76 7.26
C PRO A 340 18.07 28.27 7.47
N ASN A 341 18.73 28.90 6.51
CA ASN A 341 19.23 30.28 6.58
C ASN A 341 20.36 30.52 7.60
N THR A 342 21.02 29.49 8.10
CA THR A 342 22.19 29.62 8.96
C THR A 342 23.48 29.23 8.23
N PRO A 343 24.65 29.79 8.61
CA PRO A 343 25.92 29.40 8.00
C PRO A 343 26.25 27.90 8.14
N ILE A 344 25.80 27.24 9.21
CA ILE A 344 26.02 25.81 9.42
C ILE A 344 25.22 24.98 8.42
N PHE A 345 23.99 25.39 8.10
CA PHE A 345 23.17 24.73 7.07
C PHE A 345 23.88 24.70 5.72
N GLU A 346 24.36 25.87 5.25
CA GLU A 346 25.09 25.94 3.99
C GLU A 346 26.41 25.17 4.02
N LYS A 347 27.18 25.30 5.12
CA LYS A 347 28.47 24.62 5.29
C LYS A 347 28.38 23.10 5.19
N ILE A 348 27.27 22.52 5.64
CA ILE A 348 27.06 21.06 5.63
C ILE A 348 26.45 20.61 4.31
N TRP A 349 25.41 21.29 3.82
CA TRP A 349 24.69 20.85 2.63
C TRP A 349 25.40 21.16 1.30
N GLU A 350 26.15 22.25 1.20
CA GLU A 350 26.82 22.60 -0.06
C GLU A 350 27.78 21.52 -0.55
N PRO A 351 28.75 21.02 0.27
CA PRO A 351 29.62 19.94 -0.16
C PRO A 351 28.86 18.65 -0.47
N PHE A 352 27.84 18.30 0.32
CA PHE A 352 27.01 17.13 0.07
C PHE A 352 26.29 17.21 -1.28
N LEU A 353 25.59 18.30 -1.56
CA LEU A 353 24.83 18.45 -2.81
C LEU A 353 25.72 18.34 -4.05
N LYS A 354 26.96 18.86 -3.98
CA LYS A 354 27.92 18.76 -5.08
C LYS A 354 28.42 17.33 -5.29
N ASP A 355 28.75 16.65 -4.20
CA ASP A 355 29.23 15.27 -4.23
C ASP A 355 28.10 14.32 -4.66
N PHE A 356 26.94 14.43 -4.05
CA PHE A 356 25.77 13.60 -4.37
C PHE A 356 25.32 13.76 -5.82
N LYS A 357 25.34 15.00 -6.36
CA LYS A 357 25.10 15.21 -7.79
C LYS A 357 26.07 14.42 -8.66
N SER A 358 27.37 14.46 -8.34
CA SER A 358 28.39 13.73 -9.10
C SER A 358 28.17 12.23 -9.02
N HIS A 359 27.87 11.71 -7.83
CA HIS A 359 27.53 10.31 -7.62
C HIS A 359 26.32 9.87 -8.44
N LEU A 360 25.23 10.65 -8.41
CA LEU A 360 24.01 10.37 -9.19
C LEU A 360 24.25 10.43 -10.70
N GLN A 361 25.17 11.30 -11.18
CA GLN A 361 25.59 11.34 -12.58
C GLN A 361 26.33 10.06 -12.98
N GLU A 362 27.26 9.57 -12.16
CA GLU A 362 27.98 8.32 -12.39
C GLU A 362 27.04 7.11 -12.44
N LYS A 363 26.02 7.09 -11.57
CA LYS A 363 24.99 6.04 -11.55
C LYS A 363 23.94 6.18 -12.66
N GLY A 364 23.84 7.31 -13.33
CA GLY A 364 22.79 7.60 -14.32
C GLY A 364 21.42 7.87 -13.72
N TRP A 365 21.35 8.28 -12.45
CA TRP A 365 20.09 8.49 -11.71
C TRP A 365 19.73 9.96 -11.51
N LEU A 366 20.57 10.90 -11.93
CA LEU A 366 20.39 12.32 -11.64
C LEU A 366 19.03 12.87 -12.13
N GLU A 367 18.60 12.48 -13.32
CA GLU A 367 17.36 12.99 -13.92
C GLU A 367 16.10 12.51 -13.21
N ILE A 368 16.16 11.36 -12.55
CA ILE A 368 15.02 10.78 -11.83
C ILE A 368 15.05 11.06 -10.33
N THR A 369 16.09 11.74 -9.84
CA THR A 369 16.26 12.02 -8.40
C THR A 369 15.80 13.42 -8.04
N ASN A 370 15.08 13.52 -6.93
CA ASN A 370 14.66 14.76 -6.30
C ASN A 370 15.18 14.83 -4.86
N ILE A 371 15.62 16.02 -4.45
CA ILE A 371 15.70 16.36 -3.02
C ILE A 371 14.27 16.58 -2.52
N ALA A 372 13.87 15.84 -1.52
CA ALA A 372 12.51 15.86 -1.03
C ALA A 372 12.39 16.52 0.35
N MET A 373 11.31 17.24 0.57
CA MET A 373 10.93 17.86 1.84
C MET A 373 9.47 17.50 2.18
N ASP A 374 9.13 17.68 3.45
CA ASP A 374 7.82 17.33 3.96
C ASP A 374 7.29 18.44 4.89
N GLU A 375 6.20 19.10 4.48
CA GLU A 375 5.46 20.13 5.22
C GLU A 375 6.33 21.22 5.87
N ARG A 376 7.30 21.80 5.12
CA ARG A 376 8.18 22.85 5.62
C ARG A 376 7.58 24.24 5.44
N SER A 377 7.96 25.17 6.34
CA SER A 377 7.53 26.56 6.25
C SER A 377 8.08 27.23 4.96
N PRO A 378 7.42 28.26 4.45
CA PRO A 378 7.92 28.98 3.27
C PRO A 378 9.36 29.50 3.44
N GLU A 379 9.76 29.95 4.64
CA GLU A 379 11.11 30.45 4.92
C GLU A 379 12.16 29.34 4.86
N GLN A 380 11.83 28.15 5.38
CA GLN A 380 12.69 26.98 5.32
C GLN A 380 12.84 26.49 3.88
N MET A 381 11.74 26.47 3.12
CA MET A 381 11.76 26.11 1.70
C MET A 381 12.60 27.09 0.88
N ASP A 382 12.49 28.40 1.11
CA ASP A 382 13.30 29.40 0.42
C ASP A 382 14.81 29.15 0.61
N ALA A 383 15.22 28.79 1.80
CA ALA A 383 16.64 28.51 2.06
C ALA A 383 17.12 27.23 1.36
N ALA A 384 16.32 26.18 1.45
CA ALA A 384 16.65 24.90 0.82
C ALA A 384 16.71 25.02 -0.70
N VAL A 385 15.69 25.60 -1.33
CA VAL A 385 15.60 25.74 -2.79
C VAL A 385 16.74 26.63 -3.32
N ARG A 386 17.02 27.77 -2.70
CA ARG A 386 18.15 28.64 -3.11
C ARG A 386 19.50 27.90 -3.06
N LEU A 387 19.71 27.08 -2.04
CA LEU A 387 20.97 26.32 -1.92
C LEU A 387 21.04 25.22 -2.97
N LEU A 388 19.95 24.50 -3.20
CA LEU A 388 19.86 23.46 -4.20
C LEU A 388 20.11 24.03 -5.62
N GLU A 389 19.44 25.13 -5.99
CA GLU A 389 19.62 25.80 -7.29
C GLU A 389 21.03 26.33 -7.50
N ARG A 390 21.71 26.74 -6.42
CA ARG A 390 23.11 27.20 -6.49
C ARG A 390 24.09 26.05 -6.67
N CYS A 391 23.86 24.91 -6.02
CA CYS A 391 24.84 23.82 -5.91
C CYS A 391 24.60 22.69 -6.91
N ALA A 392 23.33 22.41 -7.21
CA ALA A 392 22.94 21.29 -8.05
C ALA A 392 21.61 21.58 -8.79
N PRO A 393 21.59 22.59 -9.68
CA PRO A 393 20.36 23.04 -10.36
C PRO A 393 19.75 21.97 -11.27
N GLU A 394 20.50 20.95 -11.65
CA GLU A 394 20.02 19.81 -12.45
C GLU A 394 19.20 18.82 -11.63
N MET A 395 19.37 18.82 -10.31
CA MET A 395 18.56 17.99 -9.42
C MET A 395 17.15 18.57 -9.29
N GLY A 396 16.14 17.71 -9.36
CA GLY A 396 14.78 18.09 -9.04
C GLY A 396 14.56 18.28 -7.55
N PHE A 397 13.40 18.81 -7.19
CA PHE A 397 12.93 18.71 -5.82
C PHE A 397 11.44 18.32 -5.76
N ALA A 398 11.08 17.69 -4.67
CA ALA A 398 9.75 17.20 -4.36
C ALA A 398 9.27 17.75 -3.02
N LEU A 399 7.98 17.92 -2.85
CA LEU A 399 7.39 18.41 -1.61
C LEU A 399 6.02 17.77 -1.34
N ALA A 400 5.88 17.16 -0.17
CA ALA A 400 4.57 16.95 0.43
C ALA A 400 4.14 18.29 1.04
N ASP A 401 3.15 18.95 0.42
CA ASP A 401 2.89 20.38 0.58
C ASP A 401 1.52 20.65 1.20
N ASN A 402 1.50 21.59 2.15
CA ASN A 402 0.27 22.10 2.75
C ASN A 402 0.15 23.64 2.67
N HIS A 403 0.96 24.29 1.79
CA HIS A 403 1.08 25.76 1.67
C HIS A 403 0.92 26.30 0.25
N ASN A 404 0.49 25.52 -0.76
CA ASN A 404 0.45 25.89 -2.18
C ASN A 404 1.82 26.36 -2.73
N SER A 405 2.90 25.75 -2.28
CA SER A 405 4.29 26.13 -2.60
C SER A 405 4.60 26.01 -4.09
N TYR A 406 3.89 25.16 -4.83
CA TYR A 406 4.03 24.98 -6.27
C TYR A 406 3.78 26.29 -7.07
N LYS A 407 3.00 27.23 -6.55
CA LYS A 407 2.77 28.55 -7.17
C LYS A 407 4.03 29.43 -7.14
N LYS A 408 4.87 29.23 -6.15
CA LYS A 408 6.13 29.96 -5.97
C LYS A 408 7.31 29.26 -6.64
N TYR A 409 7.42 27.95 -6.44
CA TYR A 409 8.53 27.14 -6.94
C TYR A 409 8.09 26.36 -8.19
N THR A 410 8.05 27.06 -9.33
CA THR A 410 7.54 26.50 -10.59
C THR A 410 8.43 25.40 -11.18
N SER A 411 9.68 25.27 -10.71
CA SER A 411 10.62 24.20 -11.09
C SER A 411 10.43 22.91 -10.30
N MET A 412 9.53 22.87 -9.29
CA MET A 412 9.25 21.68 -8.48
C MET A 412 8.75 20.55 -9.36
N ARG A 413 9.50 19.42 -9.40
CA ARG A 413 9.16 18.28 -10.27
C ARG A 413 7.97 17.48 -9.74
N ASP A 414 7.87 17.33 -8.43
CA ASP A 414 6.83 16.55 -7.78
C ASP A 414 6.21 17.34 -6.63
N VAL A 415 4.91 17.59 -6.71
CA VAL A 415 4.14 18.18 -5.61
C VAL A 415 3.02 17.26 -5.20
N CYS A 416 2.95 16.98 -3.92
CA CYS A 416 1.86 16.25 -3.32
C CYS A 416 1.07 17.16 -2.38
N ALA A 417 -0.16 17.53 -2.76
CA ALA A 417 -0.98 18.47 -2.03
C ALA A 417 -1.81 17.80 -0.93
N ALA A 418 -1.85 18.40 0.26
CA ALA A 418 -2.71 17.92 1.35
C ALA A 418 -4.19 18.02 0.96
N LEU A 419 -4.87 16.91 0.72
CA LEU A 419 -6.24 16.86 0.18
C LEU A 419 -7.24 17.72 0.97
N ARG A 420 -7.08 17.77 2.29
CA ARG A 420 -7.96 18.56 3.16
C ARG A 420 -7.68 20.06 3.11
N ARG A 421 -6.41 20.44 3.00
CA ARG A 421 -5.96 21.83 3.22
C ARG A 421 -5.90 22.64 1.96
N GLN A 422 -5.58 22.00 0.84
CA GLN A 422 -5.43 22.69 -0.42
C GLN A 422 -5.87 21.83 -1.60
N ARG A 423 -6.49 22.46 -2.56
CA ARG A 423 -6.69 21.88 -3.89
C ARG A 423 -5.75 22.59 -4.85
N VAL A 424 -5.09 21.83 -5.69
CA VAL A 424 -4.36 22.40 -6.82
C VAL A 424 -5.37 22.78 -7.88
N ASP A 425 -5.26 23.99 -8.42
CA ASP A 425 -6.15 24.44 -9.48
C ASP A 425 -5.99 23.54 -10.71
N HIS A 426 -7.09 23.16 -11.35
CA HIS A 426 -7.07 22.23 -12.49
C HIS A 426 -6.17 22.73 -13.64
N GLU A 427 -6.19 24.03 -13.93
CA GLU A 427 -5.34 24.63 -14.95
C GLU A 427 -3.85 24.50 -14.61
N ASP A 428 -3.50 24.61 -13.31
CA ASP A 428 -2.13 24.43 -12.83
C ASP A 428 -1.68 22.97 -12.97
N ILE A 429 -2.56 22.00 -12.69
CA ILE A 429 -2.27 20.57 -12.91
C ILE A 429 -1.95 20.31 -14.38
N ILE A 430 -2.78 20.82 -15.30
CA ILE A 430 -2.57 20.66 -16.75
C ILE A 430 -1.26 21.32 -17.18
N MET A 431 -0.97 22.53 -16.70
CA MET A 431 0.26 23.25 -17.04
C MET A 431 1.50 22.48 -16.52
N ARG A 432 1.49 22.00 -15.30
CA ARG A 432 2.57 21.22 -14.68
C ARG A 432 2.81 19.91 -15.44
N ARG A 433 1.73 19.20 -15.81
CA ARG A 433 1.81 17.97 -16.60
C ARG A 433 2.46 18.19 -17.97
N LYS A 434 2.18 19.33 -18.65
CA LYS A 434 2.84 19.73 -19.89
C LYS A 434 4.35 19.99 -19.74
N GLN A 435 4.79 20.28 -18.52
CA GLN A 435 6.20 20.48 -18.16
C GLN A 435 6.85 19.20 -17.61
N ASN A 436 6.22 18.04 -17.74
CA ASN A 436 6.64 16.76 -17.15
C ASN A 436 6.77 16.82 -15.62
N GLN A 437 5.97 17.64 -14.96
CA GLN A 437 5.90 17.71 -13.51
C GLN A 437 4.71 16.93 -13.00
N THR A 438 4.87 16.27 -11.86
CA THR A 438 3.85 15.45 -11.22
C THR A 438 3.08 16.25 -10.19
N THR A 439 1.76 16.04 -10.14
CA THR A 439 0.87 16.65 -9.16
C THR A 439 -0.04 15.59 -8.55
N THR A 440 0.19 15.26 -7.29
CA THR A 440 -0.59 14.27 -6.55
C THR A 440 -1.29 14.90 -5.35
N PHE A 441 -2.05 14.12 -4.63
CA PHE A 441 -2.58 14.50 -3.32
C PHE A 441 -2.22 13.45 -2.27
N TYR A 442 -2.30 13.81 -0.98
CA TYR A 442 -2.14 12.86 0.10
C TYR A 442 -3.25 12.94 1.14
N VAL A 443 -3.47 11.81 1.79
CA VAL A 443 -4.17 11.67 3.06
C VAL A 443 -3.21 11.07 4.08
N CYS A 444 -3.30 11.51 5.34
CA CYS A 444 -2.49 11.01 6.46
C CYS A 444 -3.40 10.85 7.69
N CYS A 445 -2.96 11.28 8.88
CA CYS A 445 -3.83 11.37 10.05
C CYS A 445 -5.07 12.27 9.84
N SER A 446 -5.11 13.04 8.77
CA SER A 446 -6.19 13.95 8.38
C SER A 446 -6.31 14.03 6.86
N PRO A 447 -7.55 14.08 6.30
CA PRO A 447 -8.83 14.02 7.00
C PRO A 447 -9.08 12.62 7.59
N HIS A 448 -9.96 12.51 8.58
CA HIS A 448 -10.37 11.18 9.06
C HIS A 448 -11.26 10.44 8.05
N TYR A 449 -11.80 11.15 7.07
CA TYR A 449 -12.64 10.62 6.02
C TYR A 449 -12.50 11.47 4.74
N PRO A 450 -12.39 10.85 3.54
CA PRO A 450 -12.09 9.43 3.34
C PRO A 450 -10.64 9.12 3.68
N ASN A 451 -10.37 7.91 4.14
CA ASN A 451 -9.01 7.48 4.50
C ASN A 451 -8.83 5.96 4.38
N THR A 452 -7.66 5.47 4.78
CA THR A 452 -7.29 4.06 4.76
C THR A 452 -6.84 3.57 6.14
N PHE A 453 -7.49 4.02 7.21
CA PHE A 453 -7.26 3.52 8.56
C PHE A 453 -7.78 2.08 8.72
N THR A 454 -7.31 1.35 9.71
CA THR A 454 -7.84 0.00 9.98
C THR A 454 -9.34 -0.02 10.25
N TRP A 455 -9.89 1.08 10.78
CA TRP A 455 -11.32 1.23 11.03
C TRP A 455 -12.10 1.93 9.89
N SER A 456 -11.42 2.51 8.88
CA SER A 456 -12.09 3.06 7.70
C SER A 456 -12.91 1.99 6.97
N GLN A 457 -14.05 2.38 6.41
CA GLN A 457 -14.81 1.46 5.57
C GLN A 457 -14.03 1.17 4.27
N PRO A 458 -14.06 -0.07 3.77
CA PRO A 458 -13.24 -0.44 2.62
C PRO A 458 -13.46 0.43 1.38
N TYR A 459 -14.69 0.90 1.12
CA TYR A 459 -14.98 1.79 -0.01
C TYR A 459 -14.27 3.14 0.06
N GLU A 460 -13.82 3.58 1.24
CA GLU A 460 -13.09 4.85 1.38
C GLU A 460 -11.75 4.82 0.63
N ALA A 461 -11.08 3.67 0.63
CA ALA A 461 -9.84 3.48 -0.12
C ALA A 461 -10.07 3.55 -1.64
N GLU A 462 -11.12 2.90 -2.15
CA GLU A 462 -11.52 3.00 -3.56
C GLU A 462 -11.94 4.43 -3.93
N MET A 463 -12.65 5.10 -3.04
CA MET A 463 -13.09 6.50 -3.21
C MET A 463 -11.91 7.43 -3.49
N LEU A 464 -10.71 7.19 -2.93
CA LEU A 464 -9.52 7.99 -3.23
C LEU A 464 -9.15 7.92 -4.71
N GLY A 465 -9.35 6.79 -5.38
CA GLY A 465 -9.18 6.66 -6.83
C GLY A 465 -10.21 7.48 -7.61
N TRP A 466 -11.48 7.45 -7.22
CA TRP A 466 -12.52 8.29 -7.83
C TRP A 466 -12.27 9.79 -7.62
N LEU A 467 -11.80 10.20 -6.43
CA LEU A 467 -11.39 11.58 -6.18
C LEU A 467 -10.18 11.98 -7.04
N ASN A 468 -9.23 11.07 -7.25
CA ASN A 468 -8.09 11.30 -8.15
C ASN A 468 -8.56 11.69 -9.55
N VAL A 469 -9.47 10.92 -10.13
CA VAL A 469 -10.02 11.18 -11.46
C VAL A 469 -10.87 12.45 -11.47
N ALA A 470 -11.71 12.65 -10.46
CA ALA A 470 -12.60 13.80 -10.38
C ALA A 470 -11.86 15.12 -10.31
N TYR A 471 -10.72 15.17 -9.62
CA TYR A 471 -9.88 16.36 -9.50
C TYR A 471 -8.70 16.40 -10.48
N ASP A 472 -8.58 15.40 -11.37
CA ASP A 472 -7.54 15.27 -12.39
C ASP A 472 -6.10 15.24 -11.86
N TYR A 473 -5.89 14.72 -10.64
CA TYR A 473 -4.56 14.48 -10.12
C TYR A 473 -3.84 13.35 -10.87
N ASP A 474 -2.50 13.41 -10.90
CA ASP A 474 -1.70 12.34 -11.51
C ASP A 474 -1.67 11.06 -10.68
N GLY A 475 -1.91 11.16 -9.37
CA GLY A 475 -1.89 10.02 -8.46
C GLY A 475 -2.06 10.44 -7.01
N MET A 476 -1.56 9.64 -6.08
CA MET A 476 -1.60 9.94 -4.65
C MET A 476 -0.32 9.52 -3.93
N LEU A 477 -0.08 10.17 -2.80
CA LEU A 477 0.93 9.80 -1.83
C LEU A 477 0.28 9.37 -0.52
N ARG A 478 0.93 8.44 0.18
CA ARG A 478 0.71 8.19 1.61
C ARG A 478 2.05 7.98 2.30
N TRP A 479 2.22 8.63 3.47
CA TRP A 479 3.50 8.71 4.19
C TRP A 479 4.01 7.39 4.75
N ALA A 480 3.19 6.30 4.63
CA ALA A 480 3.58 5.04 5.20
C ALA A 480 2.93 3.84 4.50
N TYR A 481 3.77 3.01 3.90
CA TYR A 481 3.42 1.72 3.36
C TYR A 481 3.51 0.61 4.40
N ASN A 482 4.61 0.61 5.20
CA ASN A 482 4.98 -0.49 6.07
C ASN A 482 5.73 -0.04 7.34
N SER A 483 5.40 1.13 7.88
CA SER A 483 5.91 1.58 9.19
C SER A 483 5.10 0.92 10.31
N TRP A 484 5.41 -0.34 10.56
CA TRP A 484 4.63 -1.16 11.49
C TRP A 484 4.84 -0.78 12.95
N PRO A 485 3.78 -0.76 13.79
CA PRO A 485 3.90 -0.69 15.25
C PRO A 485 4.57 -1.96 15.80
N GLU A 486 4.62 -2.10 17.11
CA GLU A 486 5.30 -3.22 17.77
C GLU A 486 4.77 -4.59 17.30
N ASN A 487 3.46 -4.76 17.28
CA ASN A 487 2.79 -5.97 16.81
C ASN A 487 1.53 -5.63 15.99
N PRO A 488 1.69 -5.27 14.69
CA PRO A 488 0.59 -4.79 13.85
C PRO A 488 -0.51 -5.82 13.63
N MET A 489 -0.18 -7.11 13.75
CA MET A 489 -1.14 -8.19 13.55
C MET A 489 -2.13 -8.26 14.71
N LEU A 490 -1.73 -7.89 15.90
CA LEU A 490 -2.56 -7.88 17.11
C LEU A 490 -3.20 -6.51 17.34
N ASP A 491 -2.40 -5.45 17.20
CA ASP A 491 -2.79 -4.08 17.53
C ASP A 491 -2.23 -3.11 16.49
N SER A 492 -3.13 -2.43 15.79
CA SER A 492 -2.78 -1.48 14.74
C SER A 492 -2.55 -0.05 15.24
N ARG A 493 -2.69 0.19 16.53
CA ARG A 493 -2.54 1.50 17.16
C ARG A 493 -1.07 1.85 17.34
N PHE A 494 -0.73 3.11 17.14
CA PHE A 494 0.60 3.64 17.41
C PHE A 494 0.55 5.11 17.81
N GLY A 495 0.96 5.40 19.04
CA GLY A 495 1.07 6.76 19.56
C GLY A 495 -0.25 7.53 19.47
N ASN A 496 -0.19 8.71 18.87
CA ASN A 496 -1.35 9.60 18.67
C ASN A 496 -1.94 9.51 17.26
N TRP A 497 -1.38 8.64 16.40
CA TRP A 497 -1.86 8.46 15.04
C TRP A 497 -3.11 7.59 15.03
N PRO A 498 -4.06 7.84 14.12
CA PRO A 498 -5.17 6.92 13.92
C PRO A 498 -4.66 5.51 13.61
N ALA A 499 -5.29 4.49 14.15
CA ALA A 499 -4.88 3.11 13.97
C ALA A 499 -4.76 2.73 12.47
N GLY A 500 -3.59 2.22 12.08
CA GLY A 500 -3.28 1.89 10.68
C GLY A 500 -2.91 3.08 9.80
N ASP A 501 -2.72 4.27 10.35
CA ASP A 501 -2.19 5.42 9.60
C ASP A 501 -0.75 5.18 9.13
N THR A 502 0.03 4.42 9.89
CA THR A 502 1.46 4.18 9.64
C THR A 502 1.76 3.01 8.71
N TYR A 503 0.74 2.28 8.22
CA TYR A 503 0.97 1.16 7.30
C TYR A 503 -0.31 0.75 6.56
N LEU A 504 -0.14 0.09 5.42
CA LEU A 504 -1.23 -0.47 4.60
C LEU A 504 -1.17 -1.99 4.48
N THR A 505 0.02 -2.57 4.63
CA THR A 505 0.27 -4.01 4.49
C THR A 505 0.89 -4.56 5.76
N TYR A 506 0.82 -5.85 5.96
CA TYR A 506 1.31 -6.52 7.16
C TYR A 506 2.66 -7.21 6.92
N PRO A 507 3.42 -7.52 8.00
CA PRO A 507 4.64 -8.32 7.90
C PRO A 507 4.38 -9.67 7.22
N GLY A 508 5.41 -10.22 6.58
CA GLY A 508 5.28 -11.50 5.88
C GLY A 508 4.59 -11.40 4.53
N CYS A 509 4.54 -10.22 3.94
CA CYS A 509 3.87 -9.95 2.66
C CYS A 509 2.36 -10.21 2.68
N HIS A 510 1.72 -10.05 3.85
CA HIS A 510 0.28 -10.12 3.93
C HIS A 510 -0.34 -8.78 3.51
N SER A 511 -1.31 -8.86 2.61
CA SER A 511 -2.12 -7.71 2.18
C SER A 511 -3.17 -7.35 3.24
N SER A 512 -3.89 -6.27 3.01
CA SER A 512 -5.04 -5.88 3.81
C SER A 512 -6.23 -5.52 2.94
N ILE A 513 -7.44 -5.57 3.52
CA ILE A 513 -8.64 -5.08 2.84
C ILE A 513 -8.43 -3.66 2.34
N ARG A 514 -7.77 -2.80 3.12
CA ARG A 514 -7.50 -1.38 2.78
C ARG A 514 -6.59 -1.25 1.56
N PHE A 515 -5.55 -2.06 1.51
CA PHE A 515 -4.59 -2.03 0.40
C PHE A 515 -5.20 -2.59 -0.88
N GLU A 516 -5.94 -3.70 -0.80
CA GLU A 516 -6.65 -4.26 -1.95
C GLU A 516 -7.68 -3.26 -2.52
N ARG A 517 -8.46 -2.62 -1.65
CA ARG A 517 -9.43 -1.61 -2.09
C ARG A 517 -8.77 -0.32 -2.62
N LEU A 518 -7.56 0.02 -2.16
CA LEU A 518 -6.78 1.10 -2.76
C LEU A 518 -6.34 0.75 -4.19
N ILE A 519 -5.94 -0.50 -4.42
CA ILE A 519 -5.60 -0.99 -5.76
C ILE A 519 -6.82 -0.88 -6.68
N ASP A 520 -8.02 -1.30 -6.23
CA ASP A 520 -9.26 -1.13 -7.01
C ASP A 520 -9.47 0.35 -7.40
N GLY A 521 -9.22 1.29 -6.48
CA GLY A 521 -9.31 2.73 -6.77
C GLY A 521 -8.29 3.18 -7.82
N ILE A 522 -7.08 2.65 -7.81
CA ILE A 522 -6.05 2.92 -8.83
C ILE A 522 -6.49 2.37 -10.19
N GLU A 523 -6.97 1.13 -10.22
CA GLU A 523 -7.46 0.49 -11.44
C GLU A 523 -8.68 1.23 -12.02
N VAL A 524 -9.59 1.71 -11.19
CA VAL A 524 -10.69 2.58 -11.61
C VAL A 524 -10.16 3.84 -12.33
N ALA A 525 -9.17 4.52 -11.73
CA ALA A 525 -8.59 5.71 -12.35
C ALA A 525 -7.93 5.40 -13.71
N GLU A 526 -7.21 4.28 -13.81
CA GLU A 526 -6.61 3.83 -15.06
C GLU A 526 -7.67 3.48 -16.11
N LYS A 527 -8.72 2.76 -15.74
CA LYS A 527 -9.82 2.40 -16.64
C LYS A 527 -10.51 3.62 -17.22
N VAL A 528 -10.85 4.61 -16.38
CA VAL A 528 -11.49 5.86 -16.85
C VAL A 528 -10.57 6.62 -17.82
N ARG A 529 -9.27 6.75 -17.50
CA ARG A 529 -8.29 7.40 -18.38
C ARG A 529 -8.18 6.69 -19.73
N ARG A 530 -8.20 5.36 -19.74
CA ARG A 530 -8.11 4.54 -20.96
C ARG A 530 -9.36 4.62 -21.80
N LEU A 531 -10.55 4.58 -21.21
CA LEU A 531 -11.80 4.78 -21.94
C LEU A 531 -11.84 6.15 -22.61
N ARG A 532 -11.44 7.21 -21.91
CA ARG A 532 -11.31 8.55 -22.48
C ARG A 532 -10.33 8.58 -23.65
N ALA A 533 -9.15 7.98 -23.49
CA ALA A 533 -8.13 7.93 -24.55
C ALA A 533 -8.59 7.11 -25.77
N ALA A 534 -9.39 6.07 -25.56
CA ALA A 534 -9.98 5.27 -26.65
C ALA A 534 -11.19 5.93 -27.31
N GLY A 535 -11.65 7.09 -26.83
CA GLY A 535 -12.82 7.79 -27.36
C GLY A 535 -14.14 7.09 -27.08
N VAL A 536 -14.19 6.23 -26.08
CA VAL A 536 -15.43 5.61 -25.61
C VAL A 536 -16.32 6.69 -24.98
N ASP A 537 -17.63 6.59 -25.21
CA ASP A 537 -18.60 7.49 -24.58
C ASP A 537 -18.62 7.31 -23.05
N THR A 538 -18.10 8.30 -22.34
CA THR A 538 -18.00 8.35 -20.88
C THR A 538 -18.94 9.39 -20.23
N GLN A 539 -19.97 9.86 -20.94
CA GLN A 539 -20.82 10.98 -20.49
C GLN A 539 -21.43 10.72 -19.09
N GLU A 540 -21.85 9.51 -18.82
CA GLU A 540 -22.42 9.14 -17.52
C GLU A 540 -21.37 9.16 -16.40
N ILE A 541 -20.16 8.68 -16.70
CA ILE A 541 -19.02 8.77 -15.78
C ILE A 541 -18.70 10.24 -15.49
N GLU A 542 -18.63 11.11 -16.51
CA GLU A 542 -18.35 12.52 -16.34
C GLU A 542 -19.38 13.23 -15.45
N ALA A 543 -20.66 12.89 -15.60
CA ALA A 543 -21.72 13.42 -14.74
C ALA A 543 -21.54 13.01 -13.27
N LEU A 544 -21.08 11.78 -13.02
CA LEU A 544 -20.81 11.30 -11.66
C LEU A 544 -19.51 11.90 -11.10
N LEU A 545 -18.49 12.11 -11.92
CA LEU A 545 -17.28 12.83 -11.51
C LEU A 545 -17.59 14.28 -11.14
N GLU A 546 -18.51 14.95 -11.86
CA GLU A 546 -18.98 16.28 -11.48
C GLU A 546 -19.74 16.26 -10.15
N LYS A 547 -20.58 15.26 -9.93
CA LYS A 547 -21.26 15.05 -8.64
C LYS A 547 -20.24 14.85 -7.51
N ILE A 548 -19.16 14.07 -7.74
CA ILE A 548 -18.07 13.87 -6.77
C ILE A 548 -17.35 15.20 -6.49
N ARG A 549 -17.02 15.99 -7.54
CA ARG A 549 -16.34 17.30 -7.38
C ARG A 549 -17.15 18.31 -6.57
N THR A 550 -18.47 18.32 -6.78
CA THR A 550 -19.38 19.30 -6.15
C THR A 550 -19.91 18.87 -4.79
N THR A 551 -19.80 17.59 -4.44
CA THR A 551 -20.14 17.08 -3.11
C THR A 551 -18.96 17.28 -2.16
N ASN A 552 -19.24 17.75 -0.94
CA ASN A 552 -18.20 17.87 0.08
C ASN A 552 -17.70 16.48 0.51
N PHE A 553 -16.55 16.05 0.01
CA PHE A 553 -16.01 14.73 0.30
C PHE A 553 -15.62 14.52 1.78
N LEU A 554 -15.47 15.59 2.58
CA LEU A 554 -15.22 15.51 4.00
C LEU A 554 -16.49 15.23 4.82
N ASP A 555 -17.65 15.31 4.21
CA ASP A 555 -18.92 15.04 4.87
C ASP A 555 -19.31 13.55 4.74
N HIS A 556 -18.96 12.78 5.78
CA HIS A 556 -19.27 11.34 5.86
C HIS A 556 -20.79 11.03 5.93
N LYS A 557 -21.66 12.05 6.09
CA LYS A 557 -23.13 11.87 6.07
C LYS A 557 -23.68 11.81 4.65
N GLN A 558 -22.88 12.18 3.65
CA GLN A 558 -23.26 12.02 2.25
C GLN A 558 -23.35 10.53 1.89
N PRO A 559 -24.21 10.13 0.96
CA PRO A 559 -24.35 8.73 0.56
C PRO A 559 -23.19 8.28 -0.37
N TRP A 560 -21.96 8.36 0.14
CA TRP A 560 -20.76 8.11 -0.67
C TRP A 560 -20.71 6.70 -1.24
N LEU A 561 -21.06 5.69 -0.45
CA LEU A 561 -21.10 4.30 -0.95
C LEU A 561 -22.06 4.17 -2.15
N GLU A 562 -23.22 4.82 -2.10
CA GLU A 562 -24.17 4.83 -3.23
C GLU A 562 -23.59 5.55 -4.46
N ILE A 563 -22.92 6.69 -4.26
CA ILE A 563 -22.28 7.46 -5.33
C ILE A 563 -21.17 6.61 -6.00
N ILE A 564 -20.33 5.94 -5.20
CA ILE A 564 -19.26 5.07 -5.70
C ILE A 564 -19.83 3.86 -6.45
N ASN A 565 -20.87 3.23 -5.93
CA ASN A 565 -21.55 2.13 -6.62
C ASN A 565 -22.13 2.58 -7.97
N GLN A 566 -22.79 3.74 -8.03
CA GLN A 566 -23.29 4.32 -9.29
C GLN A 566 -22.16 4.59 -10.28
N ALA A 567 -21.00 5.08 -9.79
CA ALA A 567 -19.84 5.33 -10.62
C ALA A 567 -19.22 4.04 -11.18
N ASN A 568 -19.16 2.98 -10.36
CA ASN A 568 -18.73 1.65 -10.80
C ASN A 568 -19.68 1.03 -11.84
N GLU A 569 -20.99 1.18 -11.66
CA GLU A 569 -21.98 0.73 -12.64
C GLU A 569 -21.83 1.46 -13.97
N ALA A 570 -21.65 2.79 -13.95
CA ALA A 570 -21.40 3.59 -15.15
C ALA A 570 -20.09 3.19 -15.85
N LEU A 571 -19.03 2.94 -15.08
CA LEU A 571 -17.75 2.44 -15.60
C LEU A 571 -17.91 1.08 -16.28
N ASN A 572 -18.61 0.14 -15.63
CA ASN A 572 -18.90 -1.17 -16.19
C ASN A 572 -19.76 -1.09 -17.47
N ALA A 573 -20.76 -0.18 -17.49
CA ALA A 573 -21.59 0.04 -18.67
C ALA A 573 -20.77 0.61 -19.84
N ALA A 574 -19.87 1.57 -19.60
CA ALA A 574 -18.97 2.11 -20.60
C ALA A 574 -17.97 1.06 -21.10
N SER A 575 -17.49 0.18 -20.22
CA SER A 575 -16.54 -0.90 -20.53
C SER A 575 -17.11 -1.99 -21.44
N ARG A 576 -18.43 -2.09 -21.59
CA ARG A 576 -19.09 -3.04 -22.52
C ARG A 576 -19.25 -2.50 -23.94
N LYS A 577 -18.99 -1.20 -24.15
CA LYS A 577 -19.05 -0.54 -25.46
C LYS A 577 -17.73 -0.73 -26.21
#